data_919c30a8a489fa1431848bada30ce2b4
#
_entry.id   919c30a8a489fa1431848bada30ce2b4
#
_cell.length_a   1.000
_cell.length_b   1.000
_cell.length_c   1.000
_cell.angle_alpha   90.00
_cell.angle_beta   90.00
_cell.angle_gamma   90.00
#
_symmetry.space_group_name_H-M   'P 1'
#
loop_
_entity.id
_entity.type
_entity.pdbx_description
1 polymer ?
#
loop_
_entity_poly.entity_id
_entity_poly.type
_entity_poly.pdbx_seq_one_letter_code
_entity_poly.pdbx_strand_id
1 'polypeptide(L)'
;MKKPEYVAAVTAMYRKYVDLYLKKGKSGYAVKPEDRENLMDLYNRGDSDTGYYKQHNGREMLALDRPNHAGVAAARCLSQNGREVTAQALTDLHAHDVLEIGSGKDNYTLGKKITKGEKLRFLVPKGMRFKEGFVFRRIRNEELIESLDQKYRKE
;
A
#
# COMPACT_ATOMS: atom_id res chain seq x y z
N MET A 1 7.87 14.82 11.88
CA MET A 1 8.62 13.58 12.13
C MET A 1 7.81 12.41 11.60
N LYS A 2 8.40 11.38 11.03
CA LYS A 2 7.69 10.19 10.55
C LYS A 2 7.25 9.33 11.72
N LYS A 3 6.22 8.50 11.51
CA LYS A 3 5.75 7.56 12.55
C LYS A 3 6.83 6.51 12.87
N PRO A 4 6.89 6.02 14.12
CA PRO A 4 7.88 5.03 14.54
C PRO A 4 7.89 3.78 13.66
N GLU A 5 6.72 3.27 13.29
CA GLU A 5 6.56 2.08 12.46
C GLU A 5 7.23 2.26 11.08
N TYR A 6 7.11 3.44 10.49
CA TYR A 6 7.78 3.77 9.24
C TYR A 6 9.30 3.74 9.38
N VAL A 7 9.83 4.36 10.44
CA VAL A 7 11.29 4.40 10.67
C VAL A 7 11.82 2.99 10.90
N ALA A 8 11.15 2.20 11.74
CA ALA A 8 11.52 0.83 12.03
C ALA A 8 11.54 -0.04 10.77
N ALA A 9 10.49 0.01 9.97
CA ALA A 9 10.37 -0.77 8.75
C ALA A 9 11.44 -0.41 7.71
N VAL A 10 11.63 0.89 7.45
CA VAL A 10 12.63 1.34 6.47
C VAL A 10 14.03 0.92 6.91
N THR A 11 14.39 1.16 8.17
CA THR A 11 15.70 0.81 8.71
C THR A 11 15.93 -0.70 8.65
N ALA A 12 14.96 -1.51 9.06
CA ALA A 12 15.06 -2.97 9.02
C ALA A 12 15.21 -3.49 7.59
N MET A 13 14.50 -2.90 6.64
CA MET A 13 14.54 -3.31 5.24
C MET A 13 15.89 -2.97 4.60
N TYR A 14 16.41 -1.76 4.82
CA TYR A 14 17.74 -1.39 4.36
C TYR A 14 18.81 -2.30 4.96
N ARG A 15 18.76 -2.54 6.27
CA ARG A 15 19.71 -3.45 6.94
C ARG A 15 19.67 -4.85 6.34
N LYS A 16 18.49 -5.42 6.15
CA LYS A 16 18.27 -6.73 5.54
C LYS A 16 18.98 -6.83 4.17
N TYR A 17 18.81 -5.81 3.33
CA TYR A 17 19.35 -5.84 1.97
C TYR A 17 20.82 -5.49 1.88
N VAL A 18 21.33 -4.65 2.77
CA VAL A 18 22.78 -4.44 2.93
C VAL A 18 23.46 -5.75 3.34
N ASP A 19 22.96 -6.42 4.36
CA ASP A 19 23.52 -7.69 4.82
C ASP A 19 23.43 -8.79 3.75
N LEU A 20 22.33 -8.84 2.99
CA LEU A 20 22.17 -9.76 1.87
C LEU A 20 23.22 -9.51 0.78
N TYR A 21 23.44 -8.25 0.42
CA TYR A 21 24.46 -7.88 -0.57
C TYR A 21 25.88 -8.21 -0.12
N LEU A 22 26.21 -7.90 1.13
CA LEU A 22 27.53 -8.20 1.70
C LEU A 22 27.79 -9.72 1.76
N LYS A 23 26.74 -10.52 2.03
CA LYS A 23 26.86 -11.98 2.13
C LYS A 23 26.90 -12.68 0.76
N LYS A 24 26.12 -12.21 -0.22
CA LYS A 24 25.91 -12.91 -1.50
C LYS A 24 26.48 -12.20 -2.71
N GLY A 25 26.93 -10.96 -2.58
CA GLY A 25 27.40 -10.14 -3.68
C GLY A 25 26.30 -9.75 -4.67
N LYS A 26 26.68 -9.08 -5.74
CA LYS A 26 25.75 -8.54 -6.76
C LYS A 26 24.92 -9.63 -7.45
N SER A 27 25.48 -10.79 -7.72
CA SER A 27 24.80 -11.89 -8.43
C SER A 27 23.71 -12.58 -7.58
N GLY A 28 23.83 -12.54 -6.26
CA GLY A 28 22.86 -13.13 -5.34
C GLY A 28 21.92 -12.11 -4.68
N TYR A 29 21.99 -10.85 -5.10
CA TYR A 29 21.14 -9.79 -4.58
C TYR A 29 19.85 -9.68 -5.37
N ALA A 30 18.74 -9.87 -4.71
CA ALA A 30 17.41 -9.62 -5.26
C ALA A 30 16.46 -9.09 -4.18
N VAL A 31 15.72 -8.04 -4.50
CA VAL A 31 14.69 -7.49 -3.62
C VAL A 31 13.40 -8.28 -3.83
N LYS A 32 12.81 -8.77 -2.73
CA LYS A 32 11.52 -9.46 -2.77
C LYS A 32 10.40 -8.47 -3.07
N PRO A 33 9.46 -8.81 -3.97
CA PRO A 33 8.30 -7.96 -4.27
C PRO A 33 7.47 -7.60 -3.04
N GLU A 34 7.28 -8.55 -2.12
CA GLU A 34 6.56 -8.36 -0.86
C GLU A 34 7.20 -7.28 0.02
N ASP A 35 8.53 -7.28 0.15
CA ASP A 35 9.24 -6.26 0.93
C ASP A 35 9.07 -4.85 0.34
N ARG A 36 9.03 -4.76 -1.00
CA ARG A 36 8.75 -3.50 -1.69
C ARG A 36 7.30 -3.05 -1.44
N GLU A 37 6.34 -3.96 -1.55
CA GLU A 37 4.92 -3.68 -1.31
C GLU A 37 4.71 -3.20 0.13
N ASN A 38 5.32 -3.84 1.12
CA ASN A 38 5.25 -3.44 2.52
C ASN A 38 5.77 -2.01 2.76
N LEU A 39 6.87 -1.62 2.11
CA LEU A 39 7.35 -0.24 2.21
C LEU A 39 6.38 0.76 1.56
N MET A 40 5.76 0.40 0.44
CA MET A 40 4.77 1.25 -0.24
C MET A 40 3.47 1.35 0.55
N ASP A 41 3.05 0.29 1.26
CA ASP A 41 1.91 0.31 2.17
C ASP A 41 2.09 1.28 3.33
N LEU A 42 3.31 1.43 3.82
CA LEU A 42 3.59 2.37 4.90
C LEU A 42 3.58 3.83 4.45
N TYR A 43 4.15 4.12 3.30
CA TYR A 43 4.12 5.45 2.71
C TYR A 43 4.67 5.48 1.29
N ASN A 44 3.86 5.95 0.34
CA ASN A 44 4.32 6.35 -0.99
C ASN A 44 3.52 7.54 -1.50
N ARG A 45 4.05 8.28 -2.45
CA ARG A 45 3.37 9.43 -3.10
C ARG A 45 3.03 9.19 -4.56
N GLY A 46 3.00 7.95 -4.98
CA GLY A 46 2.79 7.56 -6.35
C GLY A 46 3.48 6.24 -6.58
N ASP A 47 4.52 6.08 -7.21
CA ASP A 47 5.32 4.87 -7.32
C ASP A 47 6.76 5.16 -6.86
N SER A 48 7.64 4.19 -6.98
CA SER A 48 9.07 4.34 -6.72
C SER A 48 9.84 4.38 -8.03
N ASP A 49 10.78 5.30 -8.12
CA ASP A 49 11.66 5.47 -9.24
C ASP A 49 13.13 5.29 -8.80
N THR A 50 14.03 5.05 -9.76
CA THR A 50 15.48 5.01 -9.55
C THR A 50 16.09 6.39 -9.30
N GLY A 51 15.31 7.45 -9.43
CA GLY A 51 15.78 8.83 -9.31
C GLY A 51 16.89 9.14 -10.31
N TYR A 52 17.88 9.91 -9.90
CA TYR A 52 19.05 10.26 -10.73
C TYR A 52 20.16 9.20 -10.76
N TYR A 53 19.90 8.01 -10.24
CA TYR A 53 20.96 7.00 -10.07
C TYR A 53 21.59 6.55 -11.40
N LYS A 54 20.78 6.42 -12.45
CA LYS A 54 21.25 5.96 -13.76
C LYS A 54 21.30 7.05 -14.82
N GLN A 55 20.46 8.04 -14.72
CA GLN A 55 20.31 9.13 -15.69
C GLN A 55 19.60 10.32 -15.06
N HIS A 56 19.69 11.48 -15.69
CA HIS A 56 18.84 12.61 -15.33
C HIS A 56 17.41 12.35 -15.81
N ASN A 57 16.50 12.19 -14.87
CA ASN A 57 15.08 12.03 -15.13
C ASN A 57 14.38 13.39 -15.18
N GLY A 58 13.27 13.46 -15.91
CA GLY A 58 12.45 14.66 -16.03
C GLY A 58 11.30 14.70 -15.01
N ARG A 59 10.13 15.13 -15.46
CA ARG A 59 8.94 15.30 -14.62
C ARG A 59 8.38 14.00 -14.05
N GLU A 60 8.69 12.87 -14.66
CA GLU A 60 8.29 11.53 -14.24
C GLU A 60 8.80 11.17 -12.83
N MET A 61 9.85 11.83 -12.38
CA MET A 61 10.33 11.70 -10.99
C MET A 61 9.40 12.32 -9.95
N LEU A 62 8.51 13.20 -10.38
CA LEU A 62 7.65 13.98 -9.49
C LEU A 62 6.27 13.35 -9.41
N ALA A 63 5.82 13.05 -8.21
CA ALA A 63 4.44 12.66 -7.95
C ALA A 63 3.55 13.92 -8.06
N LEU A 64 3.00 14.17 -9.25
CA LEU A 64 2.20 15.36 -9.53
C LEU A 64 0.74 15.21 -9.10
N ASP A 65 0.24 13.99 -8.98
CA ASP A 65 -1.18 13.70 -8.77
C ASP A 65 -1.61 13.84 -7.31
N ARG A 66 -0.71 13.57 -6.37
CA ARG A 66 -1.02 13.55 -4.94
C ARG A 66 0.13 14.03 -4.05
N PRO A 67 -0.14 14.97 -3.13
CA PRO A 67 0.86 15.38 -2.14
C PRO A 67 0.99 14.39 -0.97
N ASN A 68 -0.02 13.53 -0.76
CA ASN A 68 -0.12 12.61 0.38
C ASN A 68 0.13 11.15 -0.02
N HIS A 69 0.05 10.26 0.99
CA HIS A 69 0.17 8.83 0.79
C HIS A 69 -0.83 8.30 -0.25
N ALA A 70 -0.33 7.65 -1.29
CA ALA A 70 -1.14 7.13 -2.39
C ALA A 70 -1.71 5.73 -2.11
N GLY A 71 -1.16 5.01 -1.12
CA GLY A 71 -1.56 3.65 -0.82
C GLY A 71 -1.16 2.62 -1.88
N VAL A 72 -1.62 1.40 -1.70
CA VAL A 72 -1.40 0.26 -2.61
C VAL A 72 -2.74 -0.17 -3.22
N ALA A 73 -2.74 -0.59 -4.48
CA ALA A 73 -3.93 -1.11 -5.14
C ALA A 73 -4.46 -2.34 -4.38
N ALA A 74 -5.68 -2.25 -3.85
CA ALA A 74 -6.25 -3.23 -2.93
C ALA A 74 -7.45 -3.98 -3.49
N ALA A 75 -8.33 -3.28 -4.18
CA ALA A 75 -9.53 -3.89 -4.76
C ALA A 75 -9.94 -3.18 -6.05
N ARG A 76 -10.58 -3.91 -6.95
CA ARG A 76 -11.12 -3.40 -8.21
C ARG A 76 -12.63 -3.46 -8.20
N CYS A 77 -13.28 -2.36 -8.52
CA CYS A 77 -14.73 -2.31 -8.66
C CYS A 77 -15.20 -3.24 -9.78
N LEU A 78 -16.15 -4.11 -9.48
CA LEU A 78 -16.83 -4.96 -10.45
C LEU A 78 -18.19 -4.37 -10.85
N SER A 79 -18.93 -3.88 -9.87
CA SER A 79 -20.25 -3.29 -10.10
C SER A 79 -20.67 -2.40 -8.92
N GLN A 80 -21.60 -1.52 -9.16
CA GLN A 80 -22.25 -0.71 -8.14
C GLN A 80 -23.76 -0.73 -8.33
N ASN A 81 -24.48 -1.00 -7.24
CA ASN A 81 -25.93 -0.89 -7.18
C ASN A 81 -26.34 0.11 -6.09
N GLY A 82 -26.75 1.30 -6.50
CA GLY A 82 -27.02 2.39 -5.57
C GLY A 82 -25.79 2.78 -4.77
N ARG A 83 -25.82 2.52 -3.45
CA ARG A 83 -24.70 2.77 -2.53
C ARG A 83 -23.82 1.54 -2.29
N GLU A 84 -24.26 0.37 -2.71
CA GLU A 84 -23.48 -0.86 -2.51
C GLU A 84 -22.52 -1.06 -3.68
N VAL A 85 -21.24 -1.15 -3.36
CA VAL A 85 -20.15 -1.48 -4.29
C VAL A 85 -19.75 -2.92 -4.08
N THR A 86 -19.67 -3.67 -5.17
CA THR A 86 -19.05 -4.99 -5.22
C THR A 86 -17.67 -4.84 -5.88
N ALA A 87 -16.63 -5.23 -5.18
CA ALA A 87 -15.26 -5.18 -5.67
C ALA A 87 -14.56 -6.53 -5.51
N GLN A 88 -13.50 -6.75 -6.27
CA GLN A 88 -12.63 -7.93 -6.16
C GLN A 88 -11.31 -7.53 -5.53
N ALA A 89 -10.87 -8.28 -4.52
CA ALA A 89 -9.59 -8.06 -3.89
C ALA A 89 -8.42 -8.36 -4.85
N LEU A 90 -7.48 -7.44 -4.98
CA LEU A 90 -6.28 -7.57 -5.79
C LEU A 90 -5.09 -8.12 -4.99
N THR A 91 -5.15 -7.98 -3.68
CA THR A 91 -4.18 -8.49 -2.71
C THR A 91 -4.92 -9.01 -1.48
N ASP A 92 -4.21 -9.70 -0.58
CA ASP A 92 -4.78 -10.10 0.70
C ASP A 92 -5.04 -8.86 1.55
N LEU A 93 -6.24 -8.79 2.13
CA LEU A 93 -6.72 -7.70 2.97
C LEU A 93 -7.05 -8.25 4.36
N HIS A 94 -6.74 -7.48 5.38
CA HIS A 94 -6.93 -7.90 6.77
C HIS A 94 -8.02 -7.05 7.45
N ALA A 95 -8.53 -7.56 8.56
CA ALA A 95 -9.43 -6.78 9.39
C ALA A 95 -8.73 -5.48 9.83
N HIS A 96 -9.48 -4.39 9.87
CA HIS A 96 -9.02 -3.03 10.18
C HIS A 96 -8.16 -2.35 9.11
N ASP A 97 -7.84 -3.02 7.99
CA ASP A 97 -7.28 -2.33 6.84
C ASP A 97 -8.22 -1.22 6.36
N VAL A 98 -7.65 -0.10 5.95
CA VAL A 98 -8.40 1.07 5.51
C VAL A 98 -8.26 1.26 4.01
N LEU A 99 -9.38 1.20 3.31
CA LEU A 99 -9.48 1.52 1.88
C LEU A 99 -9.91 2.97 1.69
N GLU A 100 -9.24 3.67 0.80
CA GLU A 100 -9.64 4.99 0.34
C GLU A 100 -10.78 4.87 -0.67
N ILE A 101 -11.85 5.66 -0.44
CA ILE A 101 -13.00 5.74 -1.32
C ILE A 101 -13.03 7.12 -1.97
N GLY A 102 -12.85 7.19 -3.28
CA GLY A 102 -12.94 8.44 -4.03
C GLY A 102 -11.73 9.37 -3.88
N SER A 103 -11.93 10.60 -3.49
CA SER A 103 -10.94 11.68 -3.55
C SER A 103 -10.07 11.87 -2.28
N GLY A 104 -9.97 10.87 -1.42
CA GLY A 104 -9.06 10.92 -0.26
C GLY A 104 -9.67 11.45 1.04
N LYS A 105 -10.98 11.74 1.06
CA LYS A 105 -11.69 12.16 2.28
C LYS A 105 -12.51 11.07 2.92
N ASP A 106 -13.01 10.15 2.10
CA ASP A 106 -13.86 9.06 2.57
C ASP A 106 -13.08 7.75 2.58
N ASN A 107 -13.16 7.05 3.68
CA ASN A 107 -12.44 5.81 3.92
C ASN A 107 -13.41 4.71 4.33
N TYR A 108 -13.09 3.48 3.99
CA TYR A 108 -13.78 2.28 4.43
C TYR A 108 -12.83 1.38 5.21
N THR A 109 -13.20 1.05 6.44
CA THR A 109 -12.45 0.11 7.27
C THR A 109 -13.02 -1.28 7.12
N LEU A 110 -12.17 -2.24 6.78
CA LEU A 110 -12.57 -3.65 6.62
C LEU A 110 -12.88 -4.28 7.98
N GLY A 111 -13.99 -4.99 8.06
CA GLY A 111 -14.41 -5.72 9.27
C GLY A 111 -13.88 -7.15 9.35
N LYS A 112 -13.34 -7.69 8.26
CA LYS A 112 -12.87 -9.08 8.19
C LYS A 112 -11.72 -9.25 7.19
N LYS A 113 -11.00 -10.37 7.33
CA LYS A 113 -10.00 -10.79 6.34
C LYS A 113 -10.68 -11.17 5.01
N ILE A 114 -10.04 -10.77 3.91
CA ILE A 114 -10.47 -11.06 2.54
C ILE A 114 -9.23 -11.50 1.76
N THR A 115 -9.30 -12.66 1.15
CA THR A 115 -8.20 -13.23 0.37
C THR A 115 -8.19 -12.65 -1.04
N LYS A 116 -7.02 -12.55 -1.64
CA LYS A 116 -6.84 -12.13 -3.04
C LYS A 116 -7.77 -12.92 -3.97
N GLY A 117 -8.51 -12.20 -4.82
CA GLY A 117 -9.49 -12.77 -5.74
C GLY A 117 -10.91 -12.87 -5.18
N GLU A 118 -11.10 -12.82 -3.86
CA GLU A 118 -12.44 -12.81 -3.26
C GLU A 118 -13.19 -11.51 -3.53
N LYS A 119 -14.51 -11.60 -3.50
CA LYS A 119 -15.40 -10.45 -3.63
C LYS A 119 -15.70 -9.84 -2.27
N LEU A 120 -15.61 -8.53 -2.19
CA LEU A 120 -16.02 -7.75 -1.03
C LEU A 120 -17.15 -6.80 -1.43
N ARG A 121 -18.04 -6.53 -0.46
CA ARG A 121 -19.15 -5.58 -0.62
C ARG A 121 -19.07 -4.56 0.48
N PHE A 122 -19.23 -3.30 0.13
CA PHE A 122 -19.24 -2.20 1.09
C PHE A 122 -20.12 -1.06 0.60
N LEU A 123 -20.55 -0.24 1.55
CA LEU A 123 -21.40 0.92 1.27
C LEU A 123 -20.54 2.16 1.08
N VAL A 124 -20.87 2.92 0.06
CA VAL A 124 -20.23 4.22 -0.21
C VAL A 124 -21.17 5.37 0.14
N PRO A 125 -20.64 6.57 0.42
CA PRO A 125 -21.42 7.77 0.66
C PRO A 125 -22.42 8.03 -0.47
N LYS A 126 -23.56 8.65 -0.11
CA LYS A 126 -24.62 8.99 -1.08
C LYS A 126 -24.05 9.94 -2.15
N GLY A 127 -24.33 9.61 -3.39
CA GLY A 127 -23.87 10.43 -4.54
C GLY A 127 -22.57 9.98 -5.18
N MET A 128 -21.78 9.12 -4.53
CA MET A 128 -20.58 8.56 -5.13
C MET A 128 -20.92 7.45 -6.13
N ARG A 129 -20.29 7.52 -7.31
CA ARG A 129 -20.41 6.51 -8.35
C ARG A 129 -19.04 6.11 -8.86
N PHE A 130 -18.81 4.82 -8.96
CA PHE A 130 -17.57 4.23 -9.46
C PHE A 130 -17.86 3.45 -10.73
N LYS A 131 -16.98 3.60 -11.71
CA LYS A 131 -17.01 2.81 -12.93
C LYS A 131 -16.46 1.42 -12.66
N GLU A 132 -16.91 0.43 -13.42
CA GLU A 132 -16.24 -0.86 -13.47
C GLU A 132 -14.74 -0.70 -13.77
N GLY A 133 -13.90 -1.43 -13.06
CA GLY A 133 -12.46 -1.33 -13.16
C GLY A 133 -11.80 -0.26 -12.27
N PHE A 134 -12.58 0.61 -11.59
CA PHE A 134 -12.01 1.57 -10.64
C PHE A 134 -11.25 0.84 -9.53
N VAL A 135 -10.04 1.34 -9.21
CA VAL A 135 -9.16 0.71 -8.22
C VAL A 135 -9.22 1.47 -6.90
N PHE A 136 -9.71 0.76 -5.88
CA PHE A 136 -9.63 1.22 -4.49
C PHE A 136 -8.25 0.95 -3.94
N ARG A 137 -7.70 1.91 -3.21
CA ARG A 137 -6.34 1.81 -2.65
C ARG A 137 -6.38 1.61 -1.15
N ARG A 138 -5.53 0.71 -0.64
CA ARG A 138 -5.30 0.56 0.80
C ARG A 138 -4.33 1.65 1.24
N ILE A 139 -4.76 2.46 2.19
CA ILE A 139 -3.97 3.56 2.77
C ILE A 139 -3.46 3.23 4.18
N ARG A 140 -3.92 2.13 4.75
CA ARG A 140 -3.47 1.60 6.04
C ARG A 140 -3.52 0.07 6.02
N ASN A 141 -2.38 -0.55 6.24
CA ASN A 141 -2.21 -1.98 6.42
C ASN A 141 -2.02 -2.25 7.92
N GLU A 142 -3.12 -2.63 8.60
CA GLU A 142 -3.11 -2.76 10.06
C GLU A 142 -2.24 -3.92 10.52
N GLU A 143 -2.29 -5.07 9.85
CA GLU A 143 -1.47 -6.23 10.17
C GLU A 143 0.02 -5.90 10.11
N LEU A 144 0.45 -5.16 9.07
CA LEU A 144 1.84 -4.73 8.94
C LEU A 144 2.24 -3.81 10.10
N ILE A 145 1.38 -2.85 10.47
CA ILE A 145 1.64 -1.91 11.56
C ILE A 145 1.75 -2.67 12.89
N GLU A 146 0.81 -3.55 13.20
CA GLU A 146 0.81 -4.37 14.41
C GLU A 146 2.06 -5.26 14.49
N SER A 147 2.44 -5.90 13.39
CA SER A 147 3.65 -6.73 13.33
C SER A 147 4.93 -5.95 13.61
N LEU A 148 5.00 -4.70 13.13
CA LEU A 148 6.12 -3.80 13.37
C LEU A 148 6.15 -3.31 14.82
N ASP A 149 5.00 -2.97 15.38
CA ASP A 149 4.89 -2.56 16.79
C ASP A 149 5.31 -3.69 17.73
N GLN A 150 4.82 -4.90 17.52
CA GLN A 150 5.22 -6.07 18.31
C GLN A 150 6.71 -6.36 18.21
N LYS A 151 7.31 -6.14 17.05
CA LYS A 151 8.72 -6.47 16.79
C LYS A 151 9.69 -5.41 17.30
N TYR A 152 9.35 -4.13 17.21
CA TYR A 152 10.28 -3.03 17.41
C TYR A 152 9.90 -2.07 18.54
N ARG A 153 8.63 -2.07 18.96
CA ARG A 153 8.15 -1.25 20.06
C ARG A 153 8.01 -2.12 21.30
N LYS A 154 9.14 -2.46 21.91
CA LYS A 154 9.14 -3.05 23.26
C LYS A 154 9.00 -1.92 24.25
N GLU A 155 7.94 -1.94 25.06
CA GLU A 155 7.84 -1.16 26.27
C GLU A 155 8.86 -1.66 27.32
#